data_d3f5a68da1ec37fbc7ee70b988b18181
#
_entry.id   d3f5a68da1ec37fbc7ee70b988b18181
#
_cell.length_a   1.000
_cell.length_b   1.000
_cell.length_c   1.000
_cell.angle_alpha   90.00
_cell.angle_beta   90.00
_cell.angle_gamma   90.00
#
_symmetry.space_group_name_H-M   'P 1'
#
loop_
_entity.id
_entity.type
_entity.pdbx_description
1 polymer ?
#
loop_
_entity_poly.entity_id
_entity_poly.type
_entity_poly.pdbx_seq_one_letter_code
_entity_poly.pdbx_strand_id
1 'polypeptide(L)'
;MSYRKAAVAAVGLALLASGAHAAPFEAVSFKKGQSALVYDVGSVRREGAMAQAWVYQIVAAPMDGASMVATFREFSCAMRRTRDIARRFVSPDGQTLRSVETPGEWQDVAPGDERFELMQQVCTGKPQRIAGQQMSVFDFQTVVRDALGAR
;
A
#
# COMPACT_ATOMS: atom_id res chain seq x y z
N MET A 1 -50.87 -41.31 21.02
CA MET A 1 -50.85 -40.11 20.15
C MET A 1 -49.59 -39.33 20.43
N SER A 2 -48.57 -39.49 19.56
CA SER A 2 -47.25 -38.87 19.73
C SER A 2 -47.12 -37.71 18.79
N TYR A 3 -47.07 -36.46 19.33
CA TYR A 3 -46.79 -35.26 18.56
C TYR A 3 -45.25 -35.16 18.38
N ARG A 4 -44.81 -35.40 17.14
CA ARG A 4 -43.42 -35.09 16.74
C ARG A 4 -43.31 -33.56 16.48
N LYS A 5 -42.57 -32.90 17.33
CA LYS A 5 -42.17 -31.49 17.13
C LYS A 5 -41.09 -31.45 16.05
N ALA A 6 -41.43 -30.83 14.90
CA ALA A 6 -40.47 -30.53 13.86
C ALA A 6 -39.68 -29.30 14.31
N ALA A 7 -38.35 -29.47 14.46
CA ALA A 7 -37.41 -28.38 14.69
C ALA A 7 -37.08 -27.73 13.34
N VAL A 8 -37.49 -26.49 13.17
CA VAL A 8 -37.09 -25.66 12.04
C VAL A 8 -35.68 -25.12 12.34
N ALA A 9 -34.70 -25.66 11.64
CA ALA A 9 -33.35 -25.11 11.70
C ALA A 9 -33.30 -23.84 10.85
N ALA A 10 -33.19 -22.68 11.53
CA ALA A 10 -32.91 -21.41 10.88
C ALA A 10 -31.46 -21.39 10.42
N VAL A 11 -31.23 -21.55 9.13
CA VAL A 11 -29.92 -21.33 8.51
C VAL A 11 -29.68 -19.84 8.47
N GLY A 12 -28.90 -19.35 9.41
CA GLY A 12 -28.42 -17.97 9.44
C GLY A 12 -27.43 -17.75 8.29
N LEU A 13 -27.85 -17.03 7.27
CA LEU A 13 -27.00 -16.53 6.20
C LEU A 13 -26.10 -15.45 6.79
N ALA A 14 -24.88 -15.80 7.20
CA ALA A 14 -23.87 -14.81 7.56
C ALA A 14 -23.43 -14.11 6.27
N LEU A 15 -24.00 -12.94 6.03
CA LEU A 15 -23.51 -11.98 5.05
C LEU A 15 -22.11 -11.56 5.51
N LEU A 16 -21.10 -12.17 4.91
CA LEU A 16 -19.74 -11.66 4.98
C LEU A 16 -19.73 -10.31 4.26
N ALA A 17 -20.00 -9.26 5.01
CA ALA A 17 -19.68 -7.91 4.59
C ALA A 17 -18.17 -7.90 4.38
N SER A 18 -17.75 -7.96 3.12
CA SER A 18 -16.38 -7.65 2.72
C SER A 18 -16.16 -6.17 3.01
N GLY A 19 -15.89 -5.87 4.28
CA GLY A 19 -15.45 -4.54 4.67
C GLY A 19 -14.20 -4.25 3.87
N ALA A 20 -14.24 -3.23 3.04
CA ALA A 20 -13.05 -2.67 2.42
C ALA A 20 -12.08 -2.37 3.58
N HIS A 21 -11.08 -3.22 3.74
CA HIS A 21 -10.08 -3.03 4.78
C HIS A 21 -9.26 -1.83 4.34
N ALA A 22 -9.58 -0.70 4.93
CA ALA A 22 -8.78 0.49 4.75
C ALA A 22 -7.38 0.20 5.32
N ALA A 23 -6.39 0.26 4.46
CA ALA A 23 -5.02 -0.06 4.81
C ALA A 23 -4.42 1.05 5.67
N PRO A 24 -3.69 0.73 6.75
CA PRO A 24 -2.90 1.71 7.46
C PRO A 24 -1.70 2.11 6.61
N PHE A 25 -1.64 3.37 6.19
CA PHE A 25 -0.52 3.92 5.45
C PHE A 25 0.50 4.56 6.38
N GLU A 26 1.77 4.41 6.06
CA GLU A 26 2.86 5.06 6.76
C GLU A 26 3.74 5.85 5.79
N ALA A 27 4.06 7.10 6.15
CA ALA A 27 4.92 7.95 5.35
C ALA A 27 6.39 7.64 5.65
N VAL A 28 7.16 7.40 4.61
CA VAL A 28 8.62 7.28 4.65
C VAL A 28 9.26 8.64 4.45
N SER A 29 8.74 9.42 3.50
CA SER A 29 9.19 10.78 3.23
C SER A 29 8.05 11.66 2.76
N PHE A 30 8.20 12.95 3.01
CA PHE A 30 7.27 13.99 2.58
C PHE A 30 8.05 15.23 2.19
N LYS A 31 7.97 15.60 0.91
CA LYS A 31 8.62 16.79 0.34
C LYS A 31 7.54 17.75 -0.14
N LYS A 32 7.21 18.76 0.68
CA LYS A 32 6.17 19.75 0.37
C LYS A 32 6.34 20.34 -1.03
N GLY A 33 5.26 20.41 -1.78
CA GLY A 33 5.24 20.89 -3.16
C GLY A 33 5.81 19.90 -4.20
N GLN A 34 6.31 18.74 -3.79
CA GLN A 34 6.96 17.79 -4.68
C GLN A 34 6.29 16.40 -4.61
N SER A 35 6.58 15.63 -3.56
CA SER A 35 6.14 14.25 -3.48
C SER A 35 6.10 13.71 -2.05
N ALA A 36 5.37 12.61 -1.89
CA ALA A 36 5.41 11.78 -0.70
C ALA A 36 5.67 10.32 -1.09
N LEU A 37 6.48 9.62 -0.31
CA LEU A 37 6.67 8.17 -0.38
C LEU A 37 6.01 7.56 0.85
N VAL A 38 5.08 6.64 0.60
CA VAL A 38 4.32 5.96 1.66
C VAL A 38 4.21 4.48 1.34
N TYR A 39 3.93 3.65 2.34
CA TYR A 39 3.64 2.24 2.11
C TYR A 39 2.44 1.77 2.93
N ASP A 40 1.82 0.71 2.46
CA ASP A 40 0.71 0.04 3.14
C ASP A 40 1.26 -0.97 4.14
N VAL A 41 1.19 -0.64 5.43
CA VAL A 41 1.64 -1.50 6.53
C VAL A 41 0.89 -2.83 6.55
N GLY A 42 -0.40 -2.81 6.20
CA GLY A 42 -1.24 -4.01 6.15
C GLY A 42 -0.85 -4.98 5.02
N SER A 43 -0.18 -4.48 3.98
CA SER A 43 0.28 -5.28 2.86
C SER A 43 1.64 -5.96 3.09
N VAL A 44 2.35 -5.59 4.17
CA VAL A 44 3.68 -6.13 4.43
C VAL A 44 3.62 -7.64 4.65
N ARG A 45 4.41 -8.36 3.90
CA ARG A 45 4.63 -9.81 4.04
C ARG A 45 6.12 -10.05 4.20
N ARG A 46 6.48 -10.91 5.16
CA ARG A 46 7.87 -11.28 5.45
C ARG A 46 8.01 -12.78 5.43
N GLU A 47 9.03 -13.25 4.73
CA GLU A 47 9.39 -14.67 4.66
C GLU A 47 10.91 -14.78 4.67
N GLY A 48 11.46 -15.25 5.78
CA GLY A 48 12.91 -15.31 6.00
C GLY A 48 13.56 -13.92 5.87
N ALA A 49 14.53 -13.80 4.96
CA ALA A 49 15.25 -12.55 4.66
C ALA A 49 14.55 -11.69 3.60
N MET A 50 13.37 -12.10 3.14
CA MET A 50 12.60 -11.40 2.13
C MET A 50 11.40 -10.68 2.74
N ALA A 51 11.04 -9.55 2.16
CA ALA A 51 9.82 -8.84 2.49
C ALA A 51 9.17 -8.28 1.22
N GLN A 52 7.86 -8.06 1.25
CA GLN A 52 7.10 -7.47 0.16
C GLN A 52 6.10 -6.47 0.74
N ALA A 53 5.83 -5.40 0.02
CA ALA A 53 4.83 -4.40 0.39
C ALA A 53 4.32 -3.62 -0.82
N TRP A 54 3.11 -3.08 -0.72
CA TRP A 54 2.64 -2.02 -1.60
C TRP A 54 3.23 -0.68 -1.15
N VAL A 55 3.83 0.01 -2.10
CA VAL A 55 4.50 1.31 -1.92
C VAL A 55 3.87 2.29 -2.88
N TYR A 56 3.62 3.51 -2.41
CA TYR A 56 2.96 4.55 -3.19
C TYR A 56 3.84 5.79 -3.23
N GLN A 57 4.21 6.22 -4.42
CA GLN A 57 4.80 7.52 -4.65
C GLN A 57 3.71 8.45 -5.18
N ILE A 58 3.40 9.49 -4.41
CA ILE A 58 2.38 10.47 -4.71
C ILE A 58 3.07 11.78 -5.03
N VAL A 59 2.71 12.41 -6.15
CA VAL A 59 3.32 13.67 -6.62
C VAL A 59 2.32 14.81 -6.62
N ALA A 60 2.79 16.02 -6.30
CA ALA A 60 1.96 17.23 -6.33
C ALA A 60 1.52 17.55 -7.76
N ALA A 61 2.47 17.57 -8.71
CA ALA A 61 2.21 17.78 -10.13
C ALA A 61 2.17 16.44 -10.86
N PRO A 62 1.08 16.09 -11.55
CA PRO A 62 1.01 14.86 -12.32
C PRO A 62 2.09 14.80 -13.41
N MET A 63 2.66 13.61 -13.59
CA MET A 63 3.61 13.30 -14.65
C MET A 63 2.94 12.32 -15.63
N ASP A 64 2.85 12.68 -16.90
CA ASP A 64 2.13 11.90 -17.92
C ASP A 64 0.69 11.53 -17.48
N GLY A 65 0.02 12.46 -16.79
CA GLY A 65 -1.32 12.27 -16.25
C GLY A 65 -1.39 11.50 -14.94
N ALA A 66 -0.33 10.83 -14.51
CA ALA A 66 -0.29 10.10 -13.26
C ALA A 66 0.13 10.99 -12.08
N SER A 67 -0.62 10.96 -11.00
CA SER A 67 -0.29 11.62 -9.72
C SER A 67 0.13 10.64 -8.63
N MET A 68 0.00 9.34 -8.91
CA MET A 68 0.47 8.29 -8.01
C MET A 68 1.04 7.12 -8.82
N VAL A 69 2.14 6.56 -8.32
CA VAL A 69 2.65 5.27 -8.77
C VAL A 69 2.53 4.30 -7.60
N ALA A 70 1.65 3.31 -7.75
CA ALA A 70 1.51 2.20 -6.82
C ALA A 70 2.45 1.08 -7.28
N THR A 71 3.39 0.68 -6.43
CA THR A 71 4.39 -0.34 -6.73
C THR A 71 4.28 -1.48 -5.74
N PHE A 72 4.08 -2.70 -6.22
CA PHE A 72 4.30 -3.88 -5.40
C PHE A 72 5.79 -4.20 -5.44
N ARG A 73 6.45 -4.02 -4.31
CA ARG A 73 7.90 -4.07 -4.19
C ARG A 73 8.36 -5.21 -3.32
N GLU A 74 9.44 -5.85 -3.75
CA GLU A 74 10.12 -6.89 -3.01
C GLU A 74 11.47 -6.39 -2.50
N PHE A 75 11.81 -6.79 -1.28
CA PHE A 75 13.02 -6.39 -0.54
C PHE A 75 13.79 -7.65 -0.13
N SER A 76 15.07 -7.69 -0.46
CA SER A 76 16.03 -8.59 0.14
C SER A 76 16.71 -7.88 1.31
N CYS A 77 16.20 -8.11 2.52
CA CYS A 77 16.60 -7.37 3.71
C CYS A 77 18.08 -7.59 4.07
N ALA A 78 18.57 -8.82 3.91
CA ALA A 78 19.97 -9.15 4.19
C ALA A 78 20.94 -8.59 3.14
N MET A 79 20.54 -8.62 1.87
CA MET A 79 21.38 -8.20 0.75
C MET A 79 21.29 -6.70 0.44
N ARG A 80 20.37 -5.98 1.11
CA ARG A 80 20.05 -4.56 0.84
C ARG A 80 19.75 -4.29 -0.61
N ARG A 81 18.82 -5.07 -1.15
CA ARG A 81 18.37 -4.96 -2.54
C ARG A 81 16.86 -4.86 -2.61
N THR A 82 16.37 -4.20 -3.63
CA THR A 82 14.95 -4.09 -3.91
C THR A 82 14.67 -4.29 -5.39
N ARG A 83 13.47 -4.76 -5.71
CA ARG A 83 12.94 -4.78 -7.07
C ARG A 83 11.45 -4.51 -7.09
N ASP A 84 10.97 -3.93 -8.17
CA ASP A 84 9.56 -3.76 -8.42
C ASP A 84 9.01 -5.04 -9.05
N ILE A 85 7.93 -5.59 -8.51
CA ILE A 85 7.24 -6.76 -9.04
C ILE A 85 6.13 -6.31 -10.01
N ALA A 86 5.38 -5.29 -9.62
CA ALA A 86 4.32 -4.70 -10.44
C ALA A 86 4.23 -3.20 -10.17
N ARG A 87 3.80 -2.43 -11.16
CA ARG A 87 3.54 -0.98 -11.02
C ARG A 87 2.23 -0.59 -11.67
N ARG A 88 1.50 0.31 -11.03
CA ARG A 88 0.29 0.94 -11.55
C ARG A 88 0.43 2.44 -11.49
N PHE A 89 0.16 3.09 -12.61
CA PHE A 89 0.16 4.55 -12.73
C PHE A 89 -1.27 5.03 -12.64
N VAL A 90 -1.54 5.90 -11.68
CA VAL A 90 -2.90 6.28 -11.30
C VAL A 90 -3.05 7.80 -11.44
N SER A 91 -4.12 8.21 -12.10
CA SER A 91 -4.49 9.61 -12.30
C SER A 91 -5.00 10.27 -11.01
N PRO A 92 -5.13 11.61 -10.98
CA PRO A 92 -5.67 12.32 -9.82
C PRO A 92 -7.08 11.90 -9.40
N ASP A 93 -7.89 11.40 -10.34
CA ASP A 93 -9.26 10.91 -10.11
C ASP A 93 -9.31 9.40 -9.78
N GLY A 94 -8.15 8.76 -9.58
CA GLY A 94 -8.04 7.37 -9.13
C GLY A 94 -8.12 6.32 -10.24
N GLN A 95 -8.10 6.72 -11.51
CA GLN A 95 -8.10 5.76 -12.62
C GLN A 95 -6.71 5.19 -12.88
N THR A 96 -6.60 3.90 -13.10
CA THR A 96 -5.36 3.28 -13.54
C THR A 96 -5.14 3.57 -15.03
N LEU A 97 -4.12 4.37 -15.31
CA LEU A 97 -3.74 4.76 -16.67
C LEU A 97 -2.91 3.67 -17.37
N ARG A 98 -2.04 3.01 -16.61
CA ARG A 98 -1.13 1.98 -17.10
C ARG A 98 -0.73 1.03 -15.99
N SER A 99 -0.53 -0.23 -16.34
CA SER A 99 0.04 -1.26 -15.45
C SER A 99 1.25 -1.91 -16.09
N VAL A 100 2.25 -2.27 -15.27
CA VAL A 100 3.43 -3.05 -15.64
C VAL A 100 3.50 -4.21 -14.66
N GLU A 101 3.38 -5.42 -15.16
CA GLU A 101 3.30 -6.67 -14.36
C GLU A 101 4.58 -7.52 -14.54
N THR A 102 5.62 -6.94 -15.11
CA THR A 102 6.90 -7.63 -15.32
C THR A 102 7.86 -7.26 -14.19
N PRO A 103 8.37 -8.23 -13.43
CA PRO A 103 9.37 -7.96 -12.40
C PRO A 103 10.60 -7.29 -12.98
N GLY A 104 11.06 -6.25 -12.29
CA GLY A 104 12.29 -5.55 -12.61
C GLY A 104 13.53 -6.28 -12.08
N GLU A 105 14.69 -5.76 -12.42
CA GLU A 105 15.95 -6.24 -11.90
C GLU A 105 16.18 -5.81 -10.44
N TRP A 106 16.96 -6.59 -9.72
CA TRP A 106 17.39 -6.24 -8.38
C TRP A 106 18.33 -5.04 -8.41
N GLN A 107 18.02 -4.04 -7.58
CA GLN A 107 18.81 -2.83 -7.41
C GLN A 107 19.36 -2.76 -5.99
N ASP A 108 20.62 -2.40 -5.84
CA ASP A 108 21.25 -2.17 -4.55
C ASP A 108 20.68 -0.89 -3.92
N VAL A 109 20.53 -0.90 -2.60
CA VAL A 109 20.01 0.22 -1.82
C VAL A 109 21.04 0.67 -0.82
N ALA A 110 21.54 1.89 -0.97
CA ALA A 110 22.57 2.47 -0.11
C ALA A 110 21.96 3.28 1.05
N PRO A 111 22.64 3.35 2.21
CA PRO A 111 22.26 4.28 3.27
C PRO A 111 22.18 5.73 2.74
N GLY A 112 21.16 6.48 3.17
CA GLY A 112 20.86 7.83 2.67
C GLY A 112 19.95 7.88 1.43
N ASP A 113 19.68 6.75 0.82
CA ASP A 113 18.64 6.63 -0.19
C ASP A 113 17.25 6.54 0.50
N GLU A 114 16.26 7.22 -0.01
CA GLU A 114 14.87 7.15 0.47
C GLU A 114 14.34 5.70 0.46
N ARG A 115 14.77 4.89 -0.50
CA ARG A 115 14.46 3.46 -0.55
C ARG A 115 15.09 2.66 0.59
N PHE A 116 16.19 3.14 1.16
CA PHE A 116 16.84 2.51 2.32
C PHE A 116 15.98 2.66 3.57
N GLU A 117 15.47 3.87 3.80
CA GLU A 117 14.54 4.14 4.92
C GLU A 117 13.28 3.28 4.80
N LEU A 118 12.69 3.23 3.60
CA LEU A 118 11.55 2.36 3.32
C LEU A 118 11.88 0.89 3.62
N MET A 119 13.02 0.40 3.12
CA MET A 119 13.44 -0.99 3.34
C MET A 119 13.63 -1.28 4.83
N GLN A 120 14.24 -0.37 5.58
CA GLN A 120 14.40 -0.55 7.02
C GLN A 120 13.04 -0.69 7.73
N GLN A 121 12.08 0.17 7.41
CA GLN A 121 10.74 0.10 7.98
C GLN A 121 10.03 -1.20 7.63
N VAL A 122 10.05 -1.59 6.35
CA VAL A 122 9.43 -2.83 5.88
C VAL A 122 10.10 -4.08 6.46
N CYS A 123 11.43 -4.10 6.56
CA CYS A 123 12.20 -5.26 7.03
C CYS A 123 12.20 -5.42 8.55
N THR A 124 12.23 -4.33 9.32
CA THR A 124 12.30 -4.41 10.79
C THR A 124 10.97 -4.63 11.48
N GLY A 125 9.87 -4.34 10.81
CA GLY A 125 8.54 -4.57 11.32
C GLY A 125 8.12 -3.69 12.50
N LYS A 126 8.75 -2.56 12.70
CA LYS A 126 8.37 -1.54 13.68
C LYS A 126 7.81 -0.32 12.96
N PRO A 127 6.55 -0.35 12.49
CA PRO A 127 5.93 0.81 11.90
C PRO A 127 5.70 1.86 12.96
N GLN A 128 6.09 3.10 12.68
CA GLN A 128 5.57 4.24 13.41
C GLN A 128 4.17 4.52 12.86
N ARG A 129 3.16 4.15 13.61
CA ARG A 129 1.77 4.38 13.19
C ARG A 129 1.49 5.88 13.13
N ILE A 130 1.16 6.38 11.96
CA ILE A 130 0.39 7.60 11.86
C ILE A 130 -1.00 7.23 12.38
N ALA A 131 -1.35 7.77 13.56
CA ALA A 131 -2.58 7.42 14.24
C ALA A 131 -3.80 7.68 13.36
N GLY A 132 -4.58 6.64 13.09
CA GLY A 132 -6.02 6.78 13.24
C GLY A 132 -6.89 6.94 12.03
N GLN A 133 -6.51 6.75 10.78
CA GLN A 133 -7.57 6.68 9.76
C GLN A 133 -7.35 5.55 8.76
N GLN A 134 -8.25 4.60 8.85
CA GLN A 134 -8.47 3.64 7.78
C GLN A 134 -9.15 4.37 6.63
N MET A 135 -8.43 4.59 5.53
CA MET A 135 -8.99 5.21 4.33
C MET A 135 -8.58 4.42 3.09
N SER A 136 -9.33 4.55 2.02
CA SER A 136 -8.99 3.94 0.75
C SER A 136 -7.69 4.55 0.19
N VAL A 137 -7.01 3.82 -0.70
CA VAL A 137 -5.80 4.34 -1.39
C VAL A 137 -6.12 5.64 -2.14
N PHE A 138 -7.31 5.73 -2.71
CA PHE A 138 -7.74 6.93 -3.44
C PHE A 138 -7.96 8.12 -2.50
N ASP A 139 -8.67 7.93 -1.39
CA ASP A 139 -8.88 9.00 -0.41
C ASP A 139 -7.54 9.44 0.18
N PHE A 140 -6.65 8.49 0.46
CA PHE A 140 -5.31 8.77 0.95
C PHE A 140 -4.49 9.58 -0.06
N GLN A 141 -4.53 9.22 -1.35
CA GLN A 141 -3.91 9.99 -2.42
C GLN A 141 -4.40 11.44 -2.42
N THR A 142 -5.70 11.65 -2.29
CA THR A 142 -6.31 12.99 -2.27
C THR A 142 -5.80 13.80 -1.08
N VAL A 143 -5.84 13.23 0.13
CA VAL A 143 -5.35 13.91 1.35
C VAL A 143 -3.85 14.27 1.24
N VAL A 144 -3.04 13.36 0.73
CA VAL A 144 -1.60 13.60 0.56
C VAL A 144 -1.35 14.69 -0.47
N ARG A 145 -2.06 14.69 -1.60
CA ARG A 145 -1.92 15.72 -2.63
C ARG A 145 -2.33 17.10 -2.11
N ASP A 146 -3.41 17.21 -1.35
CA ASP A 146 -3.82 18.46 -0.70
C ASP A 146 -2.73 18.95 0.26
N ALA A 147 -2.15 18.06 1.07
CA ALA A 147 -1.04 18.38 1.95
C ALA A 147 0.23 18.80 1.20
N LEU A 148 0.47 18.24 0.02
CA LEU A 148 1.56 18.64 -0.88
C LEU A 148 1.33 20.03 -1.51
N GLY A 149 0.10 20.56 -1.45
CA GLY A 149 -0.29 21.82 -2.08
C GLY A 149 -0.60 21.66 -3.58
N ALA A 150 -0.99 20.47 -4.03
CA ALA A 150 -1.46 20.24 -5.39
C ALA A 150 -2.77 20.99 -5.63
N ARG A 151 -2.86 21.70 -6.74
CA ARG A 151 -4.07 22.40 -7.19
C ARG A 151 -4.55 21.83 -8.51
#